data_4711886103b4a68ee2eaa2d02bfe29f7
#
_entry.id   4711886103b4a68ee2eaa2d02bfe29f7
#
_cell.length_a   1.000
_cell.length_b   1.000
_cell.length_c   1.000
_cell.angle_alpha   90.00
_cell.angle_beta   90.00
_cell.angle_gamma   90.00
#
_symmetry.space_group_name_H-M   'P 1'
#
loop_
_entity.id
_entity.type
_entity.pdbx_description
1 polymer ?
#
loop_
_entity_poly.entity_id
_entity_poly.type
_entity_poly.pdbx_seq_one_letter_code
_entity_poly.pdbx_strand_id
1 'polypeptide(L)'
;MKLAVVVGFLIGFLCVSGPSQVQAQDLFPDKALEKVVRSYVFDKRYNEEPITEEDVKFLSVIKGVGKGIKSLQGLEKCRALAELDLRKNEINDLSALAELKLLQSLSLSQNQIEDIAPLKGLTRMQYLELTGNKVKDIAALTELKAMRSLYLSGNEISSIEPVKGMDKIWSLYIDGNKVKDLTPIQDLKFLSSLDLKGNGLEGLESIAKFDDLSWLFLQDNQLTDLAVLVEMAKKDFEGQRRFAPFWKIYLKGKPRGAAAQEQIKQLQSMGARINLTD
;
A
#
# COMPACT_ATOMS: atom_id res chain seq x y z
N MET A 1 -30.35 16.96 93.24
CA MET A 1 -29.69 16.09 92.28
C MET A 1 -30.47 16.14 90.98
N LYS A 2 -30.02 16.86 89.95
CA LYS A 2 -30.66 16.98 88.66
C LYS A 2 -29.79 16.24 87.66
N LEU A 3 -30.38 15.21 87.04
CA LEU A 3 -29.76 14.39 86.01
C LEU A 3 -29.87 15.13 84.66
N ALA A 4 -28.76 15.46 84.04
CA ALA A 4 -28.77 16.02 82.65
C ALA A 4 -28.62 14.89 81.68
N VAL A 5 -29.60 14.79 80.79
CA VAL A 5 -29.57 13.88 79.65
C VAL A 5 -28.96 14.61 78.41
N VAL A 6 -27.80 14.13 77.98
CA VAL A 6 -27.17 14.65 76.75
C VAL A 6 -27.68 13.82 75.61
N VAL A 7 -28.49 14.42 74.69
CA VAL A 7 -28.93 13.85 73.44
C VAL A 7 -27.86 14.17 72.37
N GLY A 8 -27.08 13.15 72.00
CA GLY A 8 -26.11 13.27 70.89
C GLY A 8 -26.84 13.16 69.53
N PHE A 9 -26.80 14.21 68.73
CA PHE A 9 -27.25 14.19 67.35
C PHE A 9 -26.10 13.59 66.49
N LEU A 10 -26.30 12.35 65.99
CA LEU A 10 -25.48 11.78 64.94
C LEU A 10 -25.93 12.38 63.58
N ILE A 11 -25.14 13.29 63.06
CA ILE A 11 -25.32 13.75 61.66
C ILE A 11 -24.66 12.71 60.77
N GLY A 12 -25.51 11.83 60.18
CA GLY A 12 -25.12 10.91 59.13
C GLY A 12 -24.78 11.69 57.87
N PHE A 13 -23.48 11.71 57.49
CA PHE A 13 -23.06 12.17 56.21
C PHE A 13 -23.47 11.13 55.15
N LEU A 14 -24.61 11.35 54.44
CA LEU A 14 -24.91 10.63 53.21
C LEU A 14 -23.94 11.10 52.15
N CYS A 15 -22.88 10.32 51.86
CA CYS A 15 -22.13 10.41 50.63
C CYS A 15 -23.08 10.07 49.48
N VAL A 16 -23.67 11.06 48.86
CA VAL A 16 -24.29 10.92 47.56
C VAL A 16 -23.16 10.75 46.54
N SER A 17 -22.82 9.49 46.22
CA SER A 17 -22.00 9.20 45.06
C SER A 17 -22.78 9.69 43.82
N GLY A 18 -22.41 10.85 43.31
CA GLY A 18 -22.88 11.33 42.02
C GLY A 18 -22.63 10.27 40.95
N PRO A 19 -23.43 10.24 39.87
CA PRO A 19 -23.19 9.32 38.80
C PRO A 19 -21.75 9.49 38.33
N SER A 20 -20.99 8.40 38.37
CA SER A 20 -19.67 8.34 37.73
C SER A 20 -19.87 8.79 36.28
N GLN A 21 -19.38 9.96 35.94
CA GLN A 21 -19.28 10.36 34.54
C GLN A 21 -18.34 9.34 33.91
N VAL A 22 -18.91 8.36 33.23
CA VAL A 22 -18.16 7.55 32.28
C VAL A 22 -17.67 8.56 31.25
N GLN A 23 -16.41 8.98 31.38
CA GLN A 23 -15.76 9.77 30.35
C GLN A 23 -15.92 8.99 29.05
N ALA A 24 -16.67 9.53 28.11
CA ALA A 24 -16.79 8.93 26.79
C ALA A 24 -15.35 8.78 26.25
N GLN A 25 -14.94 7.53 26.07
CA GLN A 25 -13.62 7.23 25.56
C GLN A 25 -13.49 7.88 24.16
N ASP A 26 -12.44 8.68 23.96
CA ASP A 26 -12.20 9.32 22.67
C ASP A 26 -12.20 8.26 21.57
N LEU A 27 -13.05 8.44 20.58
CA LEU A 27 -13.16 7.52 19.44
C LEU A 27 -11.82 7.39 18.69
N PHE A 28 -11.07 8.49 18.62
CA PHE A 28 -9.73 8.56 18.03
C PHE A 28 -8.71 8.98 19.10
N PRO A 29 -8.05 8.02 19.76
CA PRO A 29 -7.03 8.33 20.78
C PRO A 29 -5.81 9.07 20.20
N ASP A 30 -5.45 8.81 18.93
CA ASP A 30 -4.41 9.54 18.23
C ASP A 30 -4.94 10.93 17.81
N LYS A 31 -4.42 11.97 18.46
CA LYS A 31 -4.90 13.35 18.25
C LYS A 31 -4.56 13.90 16.86
N ALA A 32 -3.51 13.38 16.22
CA ALA A 32 -3.20 13.72 14.83
C ALA A 32 -4.23 13.12 13.88
N LEU A 33 -4.63 11.87 14.11
CA LEU A 33 -5.70 11.21 13.35
C LEU A 33 -7.04 11.89 13.61
N GLU A 34 -7.39 12.16 14.88
CA GLU A 34 -8.62 12.86 15.23
C GLU A 34 -8.76 14.18 14.49
N LYS A 35 -7.69 15.00 14.49
CA LYS A 35 -7.68 16.29 13.80
C LYS A 35 -7.92 16.14 12.28
N VAL A 36 -7.36 15.11 11.67
CA VAL A 36 -7.60 14.79 10.26
C VAL A 36 -9.06 14.41 10.05
N VAL A 37 -9.60 13.45 10.81
CA VAL A 37 -10.98 12.98 10.68
C VAL A 37 -11.96 14.12 10.92
N ARG A 38 -11.73 14.93 11.96
CA ARG A 38 -12.55 16.10 12.30
C ARG A 38 -12.74 17.07 11.12
N SER A 39 -11.71 17.23 10.28
CA SER A 39 -11.79 18.09 9.10
C SER A 39 -12.82 17.62 8.05
N TYR A 40 -13.19 16.35 8.08
CA TYR A 40 -14.21 15.73 7.22
C TYR A 40 -15.60 15.69 7.85
N VAL A 41 -15.72 15.96 9.16
CA VAL A 41 -17.01 16.03 9.87
C VAL A 41 -17.51 17.47 9.84
N PHE A 42 -18.48 17.76 8.97
CA PHE A 42 -18.91 19.13 8.66
C PHE A 42 -19.27 19.94 9.92
N ASP A 43 -20.08 19.37 10.82
CA ASP A 43 -20.62 20.08 11.98
C ASP A 43 -19.58 20.24 13.12
N LYS A 44 -18.48 19.49 13.07
CA LYS A 44 -17.47 19.45 14.14
C LYS A 44 -16.08 19.95 13.75
N ARG A 45 -15.90 20.37 12.49
CA ARG A 45 -14.57 20.78 11.98
C ARG A 45 -14.01 22.04 12.64
N TYR A 46 -14.85 22.83 13.30
CA TYR A 46 -14.46 24.10 13.92
C TYR A 46 -14.79 24.18 15.41
N ASN A 47 -15.12 23.08 16.07
CA ASN A 47 -15.40 23.01 17.49
C ASN A 47 -14.65 21.83 18.13
N GLU A 48 -14.73 21.71 19.47
CA GLU A 48 -14.08 20.67 20.26
C GLU A 48 -15.06 19.57 20.71
N GLU A 49 -16.27 19.52 20.15
CA GLU A 49 -17.23 18.48 20.48
C GLU A 49 -16.68 17.10 20.14
N PRO A 50 -16.92 16.06 20.98
CA PRO A 50 -16.45 14.72 20.72
C PRO A 50 -16.96 14.17 19.38
N ILE A 51 -16.09 13.55 18.59
CA ILE A 51 -16.47 12.83 17.39
C ILE A 51 -17.12 11.51 17.80
N THR A 52 -18.29 11.20 17.24
CA THR A 52 -19.04 9.98 17.49
C THR A 52 -18.98 9.01 16.30
N GLU A 53 -19.40 7.75 16.48
CA GLU A 53 -19.52 6.78 15.39
C GLU A 53 -20.48 7.26 14.30
N GLU A 54 -21.58 7.95 14.69
CA GLU A 54 -22.56 8.50 13.75
C GLU A 54 -21.96 9.54 12.81
N ASP A 55 -21.03 10.35 13.32
CA ASP A 55 -20.37 11.40 12.54
C ASP A 55 -19.47 10.82 11.43
N VAL A 56 -18.92 9.62 11.64
CA VAL A 56 -17.86 9.07 10.77
C VAL A 56 -18.32 7.89 9.91
N LYS A 57 -19.45 7.27 10.21
CA LYS A 57 -19.89 6.03 9.54
C LYS A 57 -20.08 6.17 8.02
N PHE A 58 -20.32 7.37 7.52
CA PHE A 58 -20.51 7.67 6.10
C PHE A 58 -19.31 8.35 5.44
N LEU A 59 -18.21 8.57 6.16
CA LEU A 59 -16.99 9.10 5.55
C LEU A 59 -16.43 8.08 4.56
N SER A 60 -16.35 8.49 3.29
CA SER A 60 -15.86 7.64 2.20
C SER A 60 -14.40 7.91 1.82
N VAL A 61 -13.87 9.07 2.16
CA VAL A 61 -12.50 9.49 1.84
C VAL A 61 -11.88 10.15 3.05
N ILE A 62 -10.65 9.75 3.41
CA ILE A 62 -9.82 10.41 4.43
C ILE A 62 -8.40 10.55 3.89
N LYS A 63 -7.84 11.78 3.96
CA LYS A 63 -6.45 12.06 3.55
C LYS A 63 -5.75 12.83 4.65
N GLY A 64 -4.66 12.26 5.16
CA GLY A 64 -3.87 12.79 6.27
C GLY A 64 -2.37 12.58 6.07
N VAL A 65 -1.83 13.04 4.93
CA VAL A 65 -0.42 12.86 4.55
C VAL A 65 0.49 13.67 5.47
N GLY A 66 1.50 13.04 6.08
CA GLY A 66 2.54 13.71 6.85
C GLY A 66 2.02 14.44 8.10
N LYS A 67 1.10 13.82 8.83
CA LYS A 67 0.49 14.41 10.04
C LYS A 67 1.08 13.90 11.35
N GLY A 68 2.03 12.94 11.31
CA GLY A 68 2.60 12.30 12.50
C GLY A 68 1.65 11.31 13.15
N ILE A 69 0.73 10.73 12.39
CA ILE A 69 -0.23 9.72 12.86
C ILE A 69 0.52 8.43 13.19
N LYS A 70 0.22 7.84 14.36
CA LYS A 70 0.83 6.59 14.84
C LYS A 70 -0.18 5.47 14.99
N SER A 71 -1.42 5.79 15.38
CA SER A 71 -2.48 4.80 15.59
C SER A 71 -3.67 5.08 14.68
N LEU A 72 -4.25 4.00 14.15
CA LEU A 72 -5.45 4.02 13.31
C LEU A 72 -6.74 3.72 14.11
N GLN A 73 -6.64 3.55 15.43
CA GLN A 73 -7.78 3.23 16.30
C GLN A 73 -8.90 4.26 16.09
N GLY A 74 -10.12 3.77 15.91
CA GLY A 74 -11.32 4.56 15.59
C GLY A 74 -11.69 4.52 14.11
N LEU A 75 -10.74 4.27 13.18
CA LEU A 75 -11.07 4.14 11.75
C LEU A 75 -11.98 2.95 11.44
N GLU A 76 -11.99 1.90 12.27
CA GLU A 76 -12.91 0.76 12.13
C GLU A 76 -14.40 1.18 12.18
N LYS A 77 -14.69 2.38 12.64
CA LYS A 77 -16.04 2.99 12.66
C LYS A 77 -16.40 3.70 11.34
N CYS A 78 -15.42 4.01 10.52
CA CYS A 78 -15.60 4.64 9.20
C CYS A 78 -16.02 3.61 8.14
N ARG A 79 -17.17 2.95 8.33
CA ARG A 79 -17.59 1.76 7.57
C ARG A 79 -17.82 2.00 6.09
N ALA A 80 -18.05 3.25 5.67
CA ALA A 80 -18.20 3.63 4.27
C ALA A 80 -16.88 3.97 3.57
N LEU A 81 -15.73 3.86 4.27
CA LEU A 81 -14.44 4.29 3.76
C LEU A 81 -14.05 3.49 2.51
N ALA A 82 -13.85 4.21 1.41
CA ALA A 82 -13.43 3.68 0.11
C ALA A 82 -12.01 4.11 -0.29
N GLU A 83 -11.57 5.28 0.18
CA GLU A 83 -10.23 5.81 -0.08
C GLU A 83 -9.59 6.30 1.21
N LEU A 84 -8.35 5.84 1.50
CA LEU A 84 -7.55 6.25 2.64
C LEU A 84 -6.12 6.58 2.19
N ASP A 85 -5.69 7.83 2.40
CA ASP A 85 -4.32 8.27 2.12
C ASP A 85 -3.66 8.79 3.41
N LEU A 86 -2.79 7.97 3.99
CA LEU A 86 -2.03 8.28 5.21
C LEU A 86 -0.53 8.11 4.99
N ARG A 87 -0.04 8.46 3.81
CA ARG A 87 1.39 8.45 3.49
C ARG A 87 2.20 9.36 4.41
N LYS A 88 3.49 9.02 4.62
CA LYS A 88 4.44 9.82 5.41
C LYS A 88 3.97 10.06 6.85
N ASN A 89 3.59 8.99 7.52
CA ASN A 89 3.22 8.96 8.93
C ASN A 89 4.11 7.97 9.71
N GLU A 90 3.75 7.60 10.93
CA GLU A 90 4.51 6.69 11.79
C GLU A 90 3.70 5.42 12.12
N ILE A 91 2.82 5.01 11.19
CA ILE A 91 1.87 3.90 11.36
C ILE A 91 2.63 2.56 11.27
N ASN A 92 2.32 1.64 12.19
CA ASN A 92 2.84 0.28 12.20
C ASN A 92 1.76 -0.81 12.39
N ASP A 93 0.58 -0.46 12.88
CA ASP A 93 -0.55 -1.38 13.11
C ASP A 93 -1.73 -1.02 12.19
N LEU A 94 -2.19 -2.02 11.43
CA LEU A 94 -3.30 -1.90 10.48
C LEU A 94 -4.59 -2.56 10.97
N SER A 95 -4.65 -3.04 12.22
CA SER A 95 -5.79 -3.80 12.77
C SER A 95 -7.13 -3.10 12.59
N ALA A 96 -7.16 -1.77 12.75
CA ALA A 96 -8.36 -0.96 12.57
C ALA A 96 -8.93 -0.97 11.13
N LEU A 97 -8.15 -1.43 10.13
CA LEU A 97 -8.60 -1.50 8.74
C LEU A 97 -9.29 -2.83 8.37
N ALA A 98 -9.15 -3.87 9.19
CA ALA A 98 -9.53 -5.25 8.85
C ALA A 98 -10.99 -5.41 8.40
N GLU A 99 -11.90 -4.60 8.94
CA GLU A 99 -13.34 -4.67 8.64
C GLU A 99 -13.82 -3.59 7.66
N LEU A 100 -12.93 -2.78 7.10
CA LEU A 100 -13.28 -1.74 6.12
C LEU A 100 -13.48 -2.35 4.71
N LYS A 101 -14.45 -3.21 4.56
CA LYS A 101 -14.70 -4.05 3.36
C LYS A 101 -15.04 -3.25 2.09
N LEU A 102 -15.32 -1.95 2.20
CA LEU A 102 -15.57 -1.07 1.06
C LEU A 102 -14.30 -0.38 0.53
N LEU A 103 -13.16 -0.58 1.22
CA LEU A 103 -11.90 0.07 0.85
C LEU A 103 -11.43 -0.41 -0.53
N GLN A 104 -11.19 0.56 -1.43
CA GLN A 104 -10.75 0.34 -2.80
C GLN A 104 -9.36 0.94 -3.06
N SER A 105 -9.03 2.02 -2.37
CA SER A 105 -7.75 2.71 -2.52
C SER A 105 -7.12 2.95 -1.16
N LEU A 106 -5.88 2.45 -0.97
CA LEU A 106 -5.13 2.57 0.26
C LEU A 106 -3.69 3.00 -0.04
N SER A 107 -3.32 4.19 0.45
CA SER A 107 -1.96 4.73 0.35
C SER A 107 -1.35 4.87 1.74
N LEU A 108 -0.31 4.08 2.01
CA LEU A 108 0.41 4.01 3.28
C LEU A 108 1.94 4.09 3.08
N SER A 109 2.42 4.66 1.95
CA SER A 109 3.87 4.75 1.71
C SER A 109 4.57 5.58 2.78
N GLN A 110 5.84 5.23 3.04
CA GLN A 110 6.68 5.90 4.03
C GLN A 110 6.04 5.90 5.44
N ASN A 111 5.76 4.70 5.93
CA ASN A 111 5.33 4.38 7.29
C ASN A 111 6.29 3.34 7.91
N GLN A 112 5.89 2.66 8.97
CA GLN A 112 6.70 1.66 9.69
C GLN A 112 6.04 0.27 9.69
N ILE A 113 5.27 -0.05 8.64
CA ILE A 113 4.43 -1.23 8.54
C ILE A 113 5.31 -2.46 8.26
N GLU A 114 5.13 -3.51 9.06
CA GLU A 114 5.74 -4.83 8.89
C GLU A 114 4.68 -5.89 8.59
N ASP A 115 3.56 -5.86 9.31
CA ASP A 115 2.44 -6.81 9.17
C ASP A 115 1.29 -6.19 8.39
N ILE A 116 0.90 -6.87 7.30
CA ILE A 116 -0.26 -6.52 6.47
C ILE A 116 -1.39 -7.56 6.53
N ALA A 117 -1.34 -8.50 7.48
CA ALA A 117 -2.40 -9.51 7.68
C ALA A 117 -3.81 -8.89 7.80
N PRO A 118 -4.00 -7.71 8.42
CA PRO A 118 -5.31 -7.07 8.48
C PRO A 118 -5.92 -6.73 7.10
N LEU A 119 -5.12 -6.67 6.03
CA LEU A 119 -5.64 -6.38 4.69
C LEU A 119 -6.28 -7.59 3.99
N LYS A 120 -6.11 -8.82 4.52
CA LYS A 120 -6.52 -10.09 3.89
C LYS A 120 -8.00 -10.16 3.49
N GLY A 121 -8.88 -9.43 4.03
CA GLY A 121 -10.31 -9.51 3.68
C GLY A 121 -10.82 -8.36 2.81
N LEU A 122 -9.93 -7.47 2.37
CA LEU A 122 -10.31 -6.25 1.66
C LEU A 122 -10.38 -6.49 0.13
N THR A 123 -11.20 -7.44 -0.29
CA THR A 123 -11.26 -7.96 -1.67
C THR A 123 -11.72 -6.96 -2.72
N ARG A 124 -12.21 -5.78 -2.32
CA ARG A 124 -12.53 -4.66 -3.23
C ARG A 124 -11.34 -3.78 -3.57
N MET A 125 -10.16 -4.02 -2.93
CA MET A 125 -8.94 -3.22 -3.13
C MET A 125 -8.52 -3.27 -4.60
N GLN A 126 -8.34 -2.08 -5.20
CA GLN A 126 -7.87 -1.89 -6.57
C GLN A 126 -6.52 -1.17 -6.61
N TYR A 127 -6.25 -0.34 -5.64
CA TYR A 127 -5.01 0.41 -5.51
C TYR A 127 -4.43 0.21 -4.11
N LEU A 128 -3.19 -0.26 -4.03
CA LEU A 128 -2.46 -0.40 -2.77
C LEU A 128 -1.04 0.15 -2.93
N GLU A 129 -0.68 1.09 -2.06
CA GLU A 129 0.65 1.68 -2.01
C GLU A 129 1.25 1.50 -0.61
N LEU A 130 2.30 0.68 -0.52
CA LEU A 130 3.07 0.36 0.68
C LEU A 130 4.57 0.70 0.51
N THR A 131 4.92 1.52 -0.47
CA THR A 131 6.31 1.90 -0.76
C THR A 131 7.02 2.44 0.48
N GLY A 132 8.28 2.00 0.73
CA GLY A 132 9.11 2.50 1.83
C GLY A 132 8.58 2.11 3.21
N ASN A 133 8.18 0.86 3.37
CA ASN A 133 7.84 0.22 4.64
C ASN A 133 8.83 -0.90 4.96
N LYS A 134 8.48 -1.85 5.83
CA LYS A 134 9.31 -2.97 6.26
C LYS A 134 8.65 -4.33 6.02
N VAL A 135 7.74 -4.39 5.03
CA VAL A 135 6.95 -5.58 4.71
C VAL A 135 7.85 -6.68 4.16
N LYS A 136 7.69 -7.90 4.68
CA LYS A 136 8.38 -9.12 4.23
C LYS A 136 7.44 -10.12 3.61
N ASP A 137 6.31 -10.34 4.26
CA ASP A 137 5.28 -11.31 3.85
C ASP A 137 4.06 -10.56 3.28
N ILE A 138 3.68 -10.93 2.06
CA ILE A 138 2.53 -10.37 1.36
C ILE A 138 1.42 -11.42 1.15
N ALA A 139 1.41 -12.52 1.91
CA ALA A 139 0.38 -13.58 1.82
C ALA A 139 -1.06 -13.04 1.97
N ALA A 140 -1.23 -11.96 2.74
CA ALA A 140 -2.51 -11.28 2.90
C ALA A 140 -3.11 -10.76 1.57
N LEU A 141 -2.29 -10.57 0.54
CA LEU A 141 -2.75 -10.05 -0.77
C LEU A 141 -3.32 -11.14 -1.69
N THR A 142 -3.19 -12.43 -1.36
CA THR A 142 -3.56 -13.56 -2.23
C THR A 142 -4.98 -13.47 -2.79
N GLU A 143 -5.94 -13.01 -1.98
CA GLU A 143 -7.36 -12.92 -2.37
C GLU A 143 -7.75 -11.56 -2.97
N LEU A 144 -6.82 -10.61 -3.09
CA LEU A 144 -7.12 -9.27 -3.59
C LEU A 144 -7.14 -9.21 -5.13
N LYS A 145 -7.95 -10.05 -5.76
CA LYS A 145 -8.01 -10.24 -7.22
C LYS A 145 -8.61 -9.06 -8.00
N ALA A 146 -9.11 -8.04 -7.31
CA ALA A 146 -9.55 -6.78 -7.94
C ALA A 146 -8.40 -5.79 -8.18
N MET A 147 -7.16 -6.12 -7.71
CA MET A 147 -5.99 -5.25 -7.78
C MET A 147 -5.70 -4.81 -9.21
N ARG A 148 -5.45 -3.50 -9.38
CA ARG A 148 -5.06 -2.85 -10.64
C ARG A 148 -3.67 -2.24 -10.55
N SER A 149 -3.34 -1.64 -9.42
CA SER A 149 -2.03 -1.02 -9.19
C SER A 149 -1.51 -1.40 -7.83
N LEU A 150 -0.31 -1.98 -7.78
CA LEU A 150 0.36 -2.46 -6.58
C LEU A 150 1.77 -1.89 -6.49
N TYR A 151 2.00 -1.07 -5.46
CA TYR A 151 3.27 -0.40 -5.22
C TYR A 151 3.86 -0.89 -3.90
N LEU A 152 4.91 -1.68 -3.98
CA LEU A 152 5.60 -2.34 -2.86
C LEU A 152 7.08 -1.98 -2.79
N SER A 153 7.51 -0.94 -3.50
CA SER A 153 8.92 -0.51 -3.62
C SER A 153 9.57 -0.29 -2.26
N GLY A 154 10.88 -0.61 -2.14
CA GLY A 154 11.64 -0.33 -0.91
C GLY A 154 11.08 -1.03 0.33
N ASN A 155 10.81 -2.32 0.22
CA ASN A 155 10.43 -3.21 1.32
C ASN A 155 11.47 -4.35 1.46
N GLU A 156 11.14 -5.43 2.16
CA GLU A 156 12.01 -6.58 2.36
C GLU A 156 11.43 -7.88 1.75
N ILE A 157 10.61 -7.74 0.71
CA ILE A 157 9.87 -8.83 0.08
C ILE A 157 10.82 -9.72 -0.73
N SER A 158 10.71 -11.04 -0.56
CA SER A 158 11.47 -12.02 -1.33
C SER A 158 10.60 -12.93 -2.21
N SER A 159 9.30 -13.00 -1.95
CA SER A 159 8.34 -13.79 -2.74
C SER A 159 7.15 -12.96 -3.15
N ILE A 160 6.76 -13.07 -4.42
CA ILE A 160 5.56 -12.46 -4.99
C ILE A 160 4.51 -13.50 -5.40
N GLU A 161 4.56 -14.73 -4.84
CA GLU A 161 3.55 -15.76 -5.10
C GLU A 161 2.11 -15.26 -4.87
N PRO A 162 1.82 -14.42 -3.86
CA PRO A 162 0.49 -13.85 -3.68
C PRO A 162 -0.03 -12.97 -4.83
N VAL A 163 0.85 -12.48 -5.72
CA VAL A 163 0.45 -11.69 -6.90
C VAL A 163 -0.12 -12.56 -8.03
N LYS A 164 0.15 -13.87 -7.99
CA LYS A 164 -0.35 -14.84 -8.96
C LYS A 164 -1.88 -14.79 -9.07
N GLY A 165 -2.38 -14.69 -10.30
CA GLY A 165 -3.81 -14.58 -10.58
C GLY A 165 -4.43 -13.21 -10.26
N MET A 166 -3.63 -12.17 -10.10
CA MET A 166 -4.11 -10.78 -10.12
C MET A 166 -4.31 -10.31 -11.57
N ASP A 167 -5.22 -10.95 -12.30
CA ASP A 167 -5.36 -10.81 -13.77
C ASP A 167 -5.77 -9.40 -14.24
N LYS A 168 -6.11 -8.51 -13.31
CA LYS A 168 -6.49 -7.11 -13.62
C LYS A 168 -5.36 -6.11 -13.39
N ILE A 169 -4.19 -6.59 -12.98
CA ILE A 169 -3.07 -5.69 -12.65
C ILE A 169 -2.41 -5.15 -13.93
N TRP A 170 -2.17 -3.86 -13.97
CA TRP A 170 -1.45 -3.16 -15.03
C TRP A 170 -0.21 -2.42 -14.54
N SER A 171 -0.11 -2.15 -13.24
CA SER A 171 1.09 -1.54 -12.66
C SER A 171 1.57 -2.35 -11.46
N LEU A 172 2.79 -2.88 -11.53
CA LEU A 172 3.46 -3.57 -10.44
C LEU A 172 4.84 -2.95 -10.20
N TYR A 173 5.03 -2.33 -9.05
CA TYR A 173 6.28 -1.72 -8.63
C TYR A 173 6.79 -2.44 -7.40
N ILE A 174 7.91 -3.17 -7.55
CA ILE A 174 8.55 -3.97 -6.50
C ILE A 174 10.05 -3.69 -6.39
N ASP A 175 10.48 -2.53 -6.87
CA ASP A 175 11.89 -2.13 -6.84
C ASP A 175 12.43 -2.06 -5.40
N GLY A 176 13.75 -2.25 -5.26
CA GLY A 176 14.41 -2.20 -3.95
C GLY A 176 13.92 -3.26 -2.96
N ASN A 177 13.59 -4.46 -3.46
CA ASN A 177 13.22 -5.64 -2.69
C ASN A 177 14.27 -6.77 -2.86
N LYS A 178 13.91 -8.01 -2.59
CA LYS A 178 14.78 -9.20 -2.70
C LYS A 178 14.16 -10.28 -3.59
N VAL A 179 13.28 -9.87 -4.54
CA VAL A 179 12.51 -10.77 -5.42
C VAL A 179 13.41 -11.26 -6.55
N LYS A 180 13.65 -12.57 -6.60
CA LYS A 180 14.43 -13.22 -7.66
C LYS A 180 13.57 -14.08 -8.59
N ASP A 181 12.49 -14.66 -8.07
CA ASP A 181 11.56 -15.48 -8.84
C ASP A 181 10.38 -14.63 -9.35
N LEU A 182 10.30 -14.48 -10.67
CA LEU A 182 9.23 -13.77 -11.36
C LEU A 182 8.16 -14.72 -11.94
N THR A 183 8.27 -16.03 -11.71
CA THR A 183 7.30 -17.03 -12.18
C THR A 183 5.86 -16.70 -11.80
N PRO A 184 5.54 -16.16 -10.62
CA PRO A 184 4.17 -15.82 -10.26
C PRO A 184 3.50 -14.80 -11.17
N ILE A 185 4.26 -13.95 -11.87
CA ILE A 185 3.69 -12.92 -12.75
C ILE A 185 3.64 -13.30 -14.23
N GLN A 186 4.21 -14.45 -14.62
CA GLN A 186 4.40 -14.85 -16.03
C GLN A 186 3.13 -14.89 -16.89
N ASP A 187 1.96 -15.03 -16.27
CA ASP A 187 0.67 -15.15 -16.95
C ASP A 187 -0.23 -13.91 -16.81
N LEU A 188 0.30 -12.79 -16.25
CA LEU A 188 -0.41 -11.52 -16.12
C LEU A 188 -0.49 -10.79 -17.47
N LYS A 189 -1.68 -10.78 -18.08
CA LYS A 189 -1.88 -10.34 -19.49
C LYS A 189 -1.90 -8.82 -19.67
N PHE A 190 -2.28 -8.05 -18.64
CA PHE A 190 -2.51 -6.62 -18.76
C PHE A 190 -1.42 -5.77 -18.14
N LEU A 191 -0.28 -6.39 -17.77
CA LEU A 191 0.80 -5.66 -17.12
C LEU A 191 1.48 -4.73 -18.13
N SER A 192 1.31 -3.43 -17.93
CA SER A 192 1.81 -2.36 -18.78
C SER A 192 3.00 -1.62 -18.17
N SER A 193 3.12 -1.62 -16.84
CA SER A 193 4.23 -0.99 -16.14
C SER A 193 4.78 -1.92 -15.06
N LEU A 194 6.08 -2.25 -15.17
CA LEU A 194 6.77 -3.18 -14.28
C LEU A 194 8.09 -2.57 -13.79
N ASP A 195 8.19 -2.36 -12.48
CA ASP A 195 9.45 -1.92 -11.85
C ASP A 195 10.07 -3.05 -11.03
N LEU A 196 11.23 -3.51 -11.51
CA LEU A 196 12.04 -4.59 -10.94
C LEU A 196 13.43 -4.09 -10.48
N LYS A 197 13.67 -2.78 -10.46
CA LYS A 197 14.95 -2.20 -10.12
C LYS A 197 15.46 -2.74 -8.78
N GLY A 198 16.76 -3.04 -8.68
CA GLY A 198 17.43 -3.34 -7.42
C GLY A 198 16.95 -4.61 -6.70
N ASN A 199 16.50 -5.64 -7.43
CA ASN A 199 16.13 -6.94 -6.87
C ASN A 199 17.24 -8.00 -6.97
N GLY A 200 18.33 -7.72 -7.70
CA GLY A 200 19.41 -8.69 -7.93
C GLY A 200 19.04 -9.80 -8.91
N LEU A 201 18.17 -9.51 -9.89
CA LEU A 201 17.75 -10.43 -10.95
C LEU A 201 18.92 -10.80 -11.86
N GLU A 202 18.98 -12.07 -12.26
CA GLU A 202 19.97 -12.60 -13.20
C GLU A 202 19.36 -12.96 -14.56
N GLY A 203 18.03 -13.23 -14.63
CA GLY A 203 17.28 -13.56 -15.85
C GLY A 203 15.90 -12.91 -15.90
N LEU A 204 15.27 -12.97 -17.08
CA LEU A 204 13.97 -12.34 -17.37
C LEU A 204 12.99 -13.31 -18.06
N GLU A 205 13.22 -14.60 -18.04
CA GLU A 205 12.43 -15.61 -18.78
C GLU A 205 10.96 -15.58 -18.45
N SER A 206 10.62 -15.28 -17.21
CA SER A 206 9.23 -15.22 -16.72
C SER A 206 8.41 -14.08 -17.35
N ILE A 207 9.05 -13.06 -17.94
CA ILE A 207 8.32 -11.96 -18.59
C ILE A 207 8.17 -12.14 -20.11
N ALA A 208 8.67 -13.23 -20.69
CA ALA A 208 8.68 -13.50 -22.12
C ALA A 208 7.28 -13.48 -22.80
N LYS A 209 6.22 -13.68 -22.02
CA LYS A 209 4.83 -13.72 -22.52
C LYS A 209 4.12 -12.36 -22.53
N PHE A 210 4.73 -11.33 -21.97
CA PHE A 210 4.07 -10.01 -21.91
C PHE A 210 4.00 -9.38 -23.30
N ASP A 211 2.85 -8.89 -23.66
CA ASP A 211 2.55 -8.33 -24.98
C ASP A 211 1.96 -6.90 -24.94
N ASP A 212 1.98 -6.28 -23.75
CA ASP A 212 1.46 -4.91 -23.52
C ASP A 212 2.37 -4.06 -22.61
N LEU A 213 3.62 -4.50 -22.38
CA LEU A 213 4.54 -3.88 -21.45
C LEU A 213 5.16 -2.61 -22.03
N SER A 214 4.69 -1.44 -21.59
CA SER A 214 5.15 -0.14 -22.08
C SER A 214 6.32 0.44 -21.26
N TRP A 215 6.40 0.11 -19.97
CA TRP A 215 7.41 0.62 -19.05
C TRP A 215 8.05 -0.53 -18.30
N LEU A 216 9.37 -0.68 -18.43
CA LEU A 216 10.14 -1.72 -17.77
C LEU A 216 11.39 -1.10 -17.13
N PHE A 217 11.48 -1.19 -15.80
CA PHE A 217 12.61 -0.68 -15.03
C PHE A 217 13.43 -1.85 -14.50
N LEU A 218 14.71 -1.93 -14.90
CA LEU A 218 15.63 -3.03 -14.64
C LEU A 218 16.96 -2.60 -14.04
N GLN A 219 17.10 -1.32 -13.68
CA GLN A 219 18.35 -0.79 -13.13
C GLN A 219 18.79 -1.60 -11.89
N ASP A 220 20.07 -1.60 -11.59
CA ASP A 220 20.64 -2.19 -10.39
C ASP A 220 20.33 -3.70 -10.21
N ASN A 221 20.19 -4.45 -11.33
CA ASN A 221 20.11 -5.89 -11.37
C ASN A 221 21.43 -6.51 -11.92
N GLN A 222 21.54 -7.84 -11.97
CA GLN A 222 22.73 -8.59 -12.40
C GLN A 222 22.56 -9.18 -13.82
N LEU A 223 21.75 -8.55 -14.65
CA LEU A 223 21.43 -9.01 -15.99
C LEU A 223 22.65 -8.93 -16.92
N THR A 224 23.00 -10.05 -17.53
CA THR A 224 24.07 -10.17 -18.54
C THR A 224 23.55 -10.50 -19.92
N ASP A 225 22.29 -10.94 -20.02
CA ASP A 225 21.61 -11.31 -21.25
C ASP A 225 20.23 -10.64 -21.32
N LEU A 226 19.90 -10.08 -22.45
CA LEU A 226 18.62 -9.41 -22.74
C LEU A 226 17.89 -10.11 -23.91
N ALA A 227 18.28 -11.35 -24.28
CA ALA A 227 17.72 -12.08 -25.42
C ALA A 227 16.18 -12.20 -25.33
N VAL A 228 15.66 -12.41 -24.13
CA VAL A 228 14.21 -12.45 -23.89
C VAL A 228 13.52 -11.16 -24.37
N LEU A 229 14.09 -10.01 -24.05
CA LEU A 229 13.54 -8.70 -24.47
C LEU A 229 13.61 -8.53 -25.98
N VAL A 230 14.69 -9.01 -26.61
CA VAL A 230 14.83 -8.99 -28.08
C VAL A 230 13.77 -9.84 -28.75
N GLU A 231 13.54 -11.06 -28.26
CA GLU A 231 12.50 -11.96 -28.80
C GLU A 231 11.09 -11.40 -28.62
N MET A 232 10.81 -10.80 -27.44
CA MET A 232 9.54 -10.11 -27.22
C MET A 232 9.35 -8.95 -28.22
N ALA A 233 10.37 -8.13 -28.42
CA ALA A 233 10.33 -7.01 -29.35
C ALA A 233 10.18 -7.47 -30.80
N LYS A 234 10.89 -8.53 -31.24
CA LYS A 234 10.73 -9.13 -32.57
C LYS A 234 9.32 -9.61 -32.82
N LYS A 235 8.78 -10.41 -31.91
CA LYS A 235 7.43 -10.94 -32.00
C LYS A 235 6.38 -9.83 -32.17
N ASP A 236 6.53 -8.73 -31.44
CA ASP A 236 5.62 -7.59 -31.55
C ASP A 236 5.88 -6.79 -32.84
N PHE A 237 7.13 -6.57 -33.22
CA PHE A 237 7.51 -5.80 -34.39
C PHE A 237 7.06 -6.49 -35.70
N GLU A 238 7.18 -7.82 -35.78
CA GLU A 238 6.71 -8.64 -36.90
C GLU A 238 5.18 -8.85 -36.86
N GLY A 239 4.55 -8.66 -35.70
CA GLY A 239 3.14 -8.82 -35.45
C GLY A 239 2.34 -7.51 -35.45
N GLN A 240 1.72 -7.21 -34.31
CA GLN A 240 0.76 -6.10 -34.18
C GLN A 240 1.40 -4.73 -33.90
N ARG A 241 2.69 -4.67 -33.56
CA ARG A 241 3.45 -3.47 -33.22
C ARG A 241 2.79 -2.64 -32.09
N ARG A 242 2.31 -3.33 -31.06
CA ARG A 242 1.57 -2.73 -29.97
C ARG A 242 2.44 -2.02 -28.97
N PHE A 243 3.60 -2.58 -28.61
CA PHE A 243 4.45 -2.06 -27.56
C PHE A 243 5.91 -1.83 -27.98
N ALA A 244 6.53 -2.65 -28.81
CA ALA A 244 7.97 -2.55 -29.14
C ALA A 244 8.40 -1.15 -29.64
N PRO A 245 7.67 -0.48 -30.54
CA PRO A 245 8.00 0.86 -31.00
C PRO A 245 7.88 1.96 -29.94
N PHE A 246 7.24 1.67 -28.82
CA PHE A 246 6.97 2.61 -27.74
C PHE A 246 7.57 2.18 -26.41
N TRP A 247 8.20 1.00 -26.37
CA TRP A 247 8.72 0.38 -25.18
C TRP A 247 9.80 1.23 -24.55
N LYS A 248 9.65 1.55 -23.28
CA LYS A 248 10.63 2.29 -22.49
C LYS A 248 11.29 1.34 -21.51
N ILE A 249 12.55 1.02 -21.75
CA ILE A 249 13.35 0.14 -20.93
C ILE A 249 14.41 0.96 -20.23
N TYR A 250 14.46 0.89 -18.91
CA TYR A 250 15.41 1.58 -18.07
C TYR A 250 16.46 0.59 -17.56
N LEU A 251 17.71 0.81 -17.95
CA LEU A 251 18.88 0.02 -17.55
C LEU A 251 19.92 1.00 -17.00
N LYS A 252 20.62 0.65 -15.92
CA LYS A 252 21.71 1.48 -15.40
C LYS A 252 23.02 1.12 -16.07
N GLY A 253 23.64 2.09 -16.71
CA GLY A 253 24.91 1.90 -17.43
C GLY A 253 24.75 0.96 -18.63
N LYS A 254 25.88 0.53 -19.19
CA LYS A 254 25.88 -0.49 -20.24
C LYS A 254 25.90 -1.87 -19.56
N PRO A 255 24.95 -2.77 -19.85
CA PRO A 255 25.02 -4.14 -19.39
C PRO A 255 26.38 -4.76 -19.70
N ARG A 256 26.87 -5.61 -18.82
CA ARG A 256 28.19 -6.22 -18.97
C ARG A 256 28.13 -7.30 -20.04
N GLY A 257 29.04 -7.22 -21.00
CA GLY A 257 29.21 -8.20 -22.09
C GLY A 257 28.86 -7.67 -23.48
N ALA A 258 29.57 -8.20 -24.49
CA ALA A 258 29.36 -7.81 -25.88
C ALA A 258 27.95 -8.20 -26.39
N ALA A 259 27.42 -9.34 -25.95
CA ALA A 259 26.09 -9.81 -26.32
C ALA A 259 25.00 -8.81 -25.91
N ALA A 260 25.01 -8.37 -24.66
CA ALA A 260 24.00 -7.43 -24.16
C ALA A 260 24.07 -6.06 -24.88
N GLN A 261 25.25 -5.61 -25.30
CA GLN A 261 25.39 -4.38 -26.09
C GLN A 261 24.79 -4.51 -27.49
N GLU A 262 24.96 -5.65 -28.13
CA GLU A 262 24.34 -5.92 -29.43
C GLU A 262 22.82 -6.07 -29.31
N GLN A 263 22.33 -6.72 -28.25
CA GLN A 263 20.90 -6.83 -27.95
C GLN A 263 20.24 -5.47 -27.73
N ILE A 264 20.93 -4.52 -27.08
CA ILE A 264 20.42 -3.13 -26.94
C ILE A 264 20.26 -2.49 -28.33
N LYS A 265 21.22 -2.64 -29.24
CA LYS A 265 21.11 -2.09 -30.60
C LYS A 265 19.93 -2.72 -31.35
N GLN A 266 19.74 -4.04 -31.22
CA GLN A 266 18.59 -4.73 -31.79
C GLN A 266 17.26 -4.19 -31.26
N LEU A 267 17.11 -4.01 -29.97
CA LEU A 267 15.93 -3.40 -29.35
C LEU A 267 15.67 -1.99 -29.90
N GLN A 268 16.73 -1.16 -29.98
CA GLN A 268 16.64 0.19 -30.52
C GLN A 268 16.24 0.22 -32.00
N SER A 269 16.73 -0.73 -32.80
CA SER A 269 16.35 -0.84 -34.22
C SER A 269 14.88 -1.19 -34.44
N MET A 270 14.25 -1.85 -33.47
CA MET A 270 12.80 -2.14 -33.44
C MET A 270 11.96 -1.04 -32.79
N GLY A 271 12.60 0.08 -32.39
CA GLY A 271 11.95 1.27 -31.87
C GLY A 271 11.90 1.40 -30.35
N ALA A 272 12.43 0.42 -29.60
CA ALA A 272 12.48 0.50 -28.14
C ALA A 272 13.37 1.67 -27.69
N ARG A 273 12.91 2.40 -26.67
CA ARG A 273 13.63 3.51 -26.07
C ARG A 273 14.40 3.01 -24.86
N ILE A 274 15.71 2.84 -25.03
CA ILE A 274 16.57 2.34 -23.96
C ILE A 274 17.18 3.53 -23.22
N ASN A 275 16.86 3.67 -21.92
CA ASN A 275 17.49 4.63 -21.03
C ASN A 275 18.61 3.93 -20.23
N LEU A 276 19.84 4.42 -20.38
CA LEU A 276 21.03 3.90 -19.70
C LEU A 276 21.47 4.79 -18.52
N THR A 277 20.71 5.80 -18.18
CA THR A 277 20.94 6.69 -17.03
C THR A 277 20.15 6.26 -15.80
N ASP A 278 20.50 6.82 -14.64
CA ASP A 278 19.82 6.56 -13.37
C ASP A 278 18.39 7.10 -13.32
#